data_dae171accbe290698a4b33eec42131fd
#
_entry.id   dae171accbe290698a4b33eec42131fd
#
_cell.length_a   1.000
_cell.length_b   1.000
_cell.length_c   1.000
_cell.angle_alpha   90.00
_cell.angle_beta   90.00
_cell.angle_gamma   90.00
#
_symmetry.space_group_name_H-M   'P 1'
#
loop_
_entity.id
_entity.type
_entity.pdbx_description
1 polymer ?
#
loop_
_entity_poly.entity_id
_entity_poly.type
_entity_poly.pdbx_seq_one_letter_code
_entity_poly.pdbx_strand_id
1 'polypeptide(L)'
;VFRSGRYAANANTIRSLIKLNYKVDSSFTPHLKWESPLGNSIDHQRSPEQPYFCKPDDIYNSSDSNLLEVPLTIIDSTKYFFFNKKIWLRPKFSNINEVKKIINYVKSKYSNNDYIVLNMMFHSQELIPNASPYTKSQSDVDSYIIFLDKVFKLAQKENIQFATLEEIHNIASQFLNNNK
;
A
#
# COMPACT_ATOMS: atom_id res chain seq x y z
N VAL A 1 3.51 11.92 -7.84
CA VAL A 1 3.52 10.69 -7.02
C VAL A 1 4.95 10.36 -6.62
N PHE A 2 5.17 9.96 -5.38
CA PHE A 2 6.47 9.54 -4.85
C PHE A 2 6.35 8.18 -4.14
N ARG A 3 7.42 7.42 -4.12
CA ARG A 3 7.62 6.25 -3.26
C ARG A 3 9.09 6.13 -2.90
N SER A 4 9.39 6.12 -1.62
CA SER A 4 10.75 6.01 -1.11
C SER A 4 11.35 4.64 -1.39
N GLY A 5 12.63 4.61 -1.76
CA GLY A 5 13.37 3.36 -1.83
C GLY A 5 13.34 2.63 -0.49
N ARG A 6 13.10 1.31 -0.51
CA ARG A 6 12.94 0.46 0.69
C ARG A 6 11.87 0.97 1.67
N TYR A 7 10.93 1.79 1.19
CA TYR A 7 9.88 2.39 2.04
C TYR A 7 10.43 3.30 3.16
N ALA A 8 11.64 3.84 2.98
CA ALA A 8 12.37 4.59 4.00
C ALA A 8 11.91 6.07 4.10
N ALA A 9 10.62 6.32 4.09
CA ALA A 9 10.07 7.64 4.32
C ALA A 9 9.96 7.95 5.82
N ASN A 10 10.27 9.18 6.18
CA ASN A 10 10.17 9.71 7.54
C ASN A 10 9.65 11.17 7.52
N ALA A 11 9.56 11.81 8.67
CA ALA A 11 9.06 13.18 8.78
C ALA A 11 9.83 14.19 7.88
N ASN A 12 11.14 14.03 7.70
CA ASN A 12 11.92 14.90 6.81
C ASN A 12 11.53 14.66 5.35
N THR A 13 11.30 13.41 4.94
CA THR A 13 10.79 13.06 3.62
C THR A 13 9.45 13.74 3.38
N ILE A 14 8.49 13.59 4.31
CA ILE A 14 7.15 14.18 4.20
C ILE A 14 7.23 15.71 4.09
N ARG A 15 8.02 16.38 4.95
CA ARG A 15 8.24 17.84 4.85
C ARG A 15 8.79 18.26 3.49
N SER A 16 9.75 17.51 2.96
CA SER A 16 10.34 17.77 1.64
C SER A 16 9.34 17.61 0.51
N LEU A 17 8.53 16.56 0.54
CA LEU A 17 7.50 16.29 -0.46
C LEU A 17 6.43 17.39 -0.47
N ILE A 18 5.99 17.84 0.71
CA ILE A 18 5.05 18.97 0.84
C ILE A 18 5.67 20.25 0.27
N LYS A 19 6.92 20.57 0.63
CA LYS A 19 7.64 21.76 0.12
C LYS A 19 7.80 21.73 -1.39
N LEU A 20 8.00 20.55 -1.98
CA LEU A 20 8.13 20.34 -3.42
C LEU A 20 6.79 20.17 -4.14
N ASN A 21 5.68 20.36 -3.41
CA ASN A 21 4.30 20.26 -3.93
C ASN A 21 3.96 18.88 -4.55
N TYR A 22 4.54 17.80 -4.03
CA TYR A 22 4.07 16.47 -4.36
C TYR A 22 2.64 16.28 -3.82
N LYS A 23 1.83 15.54 -4.59
CA LYS A 23 0.42 15.30 -4.24
C LYS A 23 0.21 13.97 -3.53
N VAL A 24 1.01 12.97 -3.88
CA VAL A 24 0.87 11.61 -3.35
C VAL A 24 2.23 11.06 -2.96
N ASP A 25 2.31 10.52 -1.75
CA ASP A 25 3.32 9.55 -1.33
C ASP A 25 2.68 8.16 -1.18
N SER A 26 3.45 7.11 -1.39
CA SER A 26 3.02 5.73 -1.18
C SER A 26 4.17 4.92 -0.60
N SER A 27 4.75 5.43 0.47
CA SER A 27 5.94 4.85 1.09
C SER A 27 5.64 4.05 2.34
N PHE A 28 4.46 4.21 2.96
CA PHE A 28 4.22 3.60 4.26
C PHE A 28 3.72 2.17 4.14
N THR A 29 4.18 1.36 5.07
CA THR A 29 3.94 -0.09 5.16
C THR A 29 3.35 -0.39 6.53
N PRO A 30 2.02 -0.27 6.70
CA PRO A 30 1.35 -0.47 7.99
C PRO A 30 1.76 -1.76 8.68
N HIS A 31 1.81 -1.73 10.02
CA HIS A 31 2.17 -2.87 10.88
C HIS A 31 3.63 -3.33 10.82
N LEU A 32 4.48 -2.68 10.04
CA LEU A 32 5.85 -3.13 9.85
C LEU A 32 6.86 -2.22 10.52
N LYS A 33 7.87 -2.88 11.06
CA LYS A 33 9.11 -2.28 11.53
C LYS A 33 10.26 -3.12 11.03
N TRP A 34 11.30 -2.50 10.51
CA TRP A 34 12.56 -3.15 10.19
C TRP A 34 13.75 -2.25 10.42
N GLU A 35 14.88 -2.87 10.65
CA GLU A 35 16.14 -2.17 10.80
C GLU A 35 17.00 -2.38 9.54
N SER A 36 17.59 -1.31 9.07
CA SER A 36 18.59 -1.37 8.02
C SER A 36 19.91 -1.88 8.60
N PRO A 37 20.69 -2.67 7.83
CA PRO A 37 22.07 -3.01 8.21
C PRO A 37 22.96 -1.79 8.50
N LEU A 38 22.57 -0.61 8.06
CA LEU A 38 23.27 0.67 8.29
C LEU A 38 22.77 1.40 9.55
N GLY A 39 22.00 0.74 10.42
CA GLY A 39 21.52 1.28 11.69
C GLY A 39 20.30 2.22 11.60
N ASN A 40 19.76 2.48 10.41
CA ASN A 40 18.53 3.24 10.27
C ASN A 40 17.33 2.32 10.48
N SER A 41 16.42 2.67 11.37
CA SER A 41 15.16 1.96 11.54
C SER A 41 14.02 2.63 10.79
N ILE A 42 13.14 1.82 10.22
CA ILE A 42 11.86 2.23 9.64
C ILE A 42 10.79 1.62 10.53
N ASP A 43 9.94 2.46 11.09
CA ASP A 43 8.84 2.01 11.94
C ASP A 43 7.52 2.60 11.47
N HIS A 44 6.78 1.82 10.70
CA HIS A 44 5.47 2.17 10.19
C HIS A 44 4.33 1.41 10.92
N GLN A 45 4.60 0.86 12.10
CA GLN A 45 3.61 0.07 12.85
C GLN A 45 2.33 0.87 13.18
N ARG A 46 2.47 2.19 13.34
CA ARG A 46 1.37 3.12 13.64
C ARG A 46 0.70 3.71 12.41
N SER A 47 1.23 3.43 11.21
CA SER A 47 0.65 3.96 9.98
C SER A 47 -0.80 3.53 9.82
N PRO A 48 -1.71 4.45 9.43
CA PRO A 48 -3.03 4.08 8.97
C PRO A 48 -2.97 3.07 7.81
N GLU A 49 -4.00 2.23 7.69
CA GLU A 49 -4.10 1.24 6.59
C GLU A 49 -4.79 1.82 5.36
N GLN A 50 -5.49 2.95 5.49
CA GLN A 50 -6.22 3.64 4.42
C GLN A 50 -5.61 5.01 4.14
N PRO A 51 -5.84 5.59 2.95
CA PRO A 51 -5.29 6.89 2.60
C PRO A 51 -5.65 8.00 3.58
N TYR A 52 -4.70 8.91 3.82
CA TYR A 52 -4.87 10.07 4.67
C TYR A 52 -3.91 11.20 4.27
N PHE A 53 -4.29 12.44 4.51
CA PHE A 53 -3.40 13.59 4.29
C PHE A 53 -2.40 13.70 5.43
N CYS A 54 -1.10 13.64 5.12
CA CYS A 54 -0.03 13.58 6.10
C CYS A 54 0.13 14.88 6.91
N LYS A 55 0.31 14.74 8.23
CA LYS A 55 0.77 15.83 9.09
C LYS A 55 2.31 15.85 9.11
N PRO A 56 2.98 17.00 8.80
CA PRO A 56 4.44 17.03 8.69
C PRO A 56 5.20 16.62 9.95
N ASP A 57 4.64 16.97 11.13
CA ASP A 57 5.29 16.74 12.42
C ASP A 57 4.80 15.46 13.13
N ASP A 58 3.72 14.88 12.65
CA ASP A 58 3.22 13.58 13.10
C ASP A 58 2.67 12.80 11.90
N ILE A 59 3.57 12.16 11.20
CA ILE A 59 3.35 11.56 9.89
C ILE A 59 2.30 10.45 9.82
N TYR A 60 1.81 9.98 10.97
CA TYR A 60 0.76 8.96 11.07
C TYR A 60 -0.61 9.54 11.43
N ASN A 61 -0.72 10.84 11.57
CA ASN A 61 -1.97 11.53 11.80
C ASN A 61 -2.38 12.38 10.60
N SER A 62 -3.69 12.52 10.43
CA SER A 62 -4.26 13.35 9.37
C SER A 62 -4.06 14.84 9.64
N SER A 63 -3.99 15.61 8.56
CA SER A 63 -3.93 17.08 8.58
C SER A 63 -4.62 17.68 7.35
N ASP A 64 -4.61 19.01 7.29
CA ASP A 64 -5.04 19.77 6.11
C ASP A 64 -3.92 19.95 5.05
N SER A 65 -2.85 19.15 5.11
CA SER A 65 -1.80 19.20 4.08
C SER A 65 -2.34 18.74 2.73
N ASN A 66 -1.63 19.05 1.66
CA ASN A 66 -2.00 18.64 0.30
C ASN A 66 -1.25 17.36 -0.14
N LEU A 67 -0.55 16.70 0.78
CA LEU A 67 0.16 15.44 0.50
C LEU A 67 -0.65 14.26 1.04
N LEU A 68 -1.22 13.48 0.15
CA LEU A 68 -1.91 12.23 0.47
C LEU A 68 -0.89 11.10 0.61
N GLU A 69 -0.83 10.44 1.75
CA GLU A 69 -0.23 9.11 1.85
C GLU A 69 -1.25 8.06 1.42
N VAL A 70 -0.84 7.20 0.50
CA VAL A 70 -1.59 5.99 0.10
C VAL A 70 -0.78 4.76 0.51
N PRO A 71 -0.98 4.26 1.73
CA PRO A 71 -0.18 3.17 2.27
C PRO A 71 -0.32 1.89 1.46
N LEU A 72 0.71 1.04 1.49
CA LEU A 72 0.58 -0.31 0.94
C LEU A 72 -0.47 -1.09 1.73
N THR A 73 -1.25 -1.89 1.03
CA THR A 73 -2.23 -2.75 1.71
C THR A 73 -1.54 -3.94 2.36
N ILE A 74 -1.41 -3.84 3.67
CA ILE A 74 -0.86 -4.87 4.55
C ILE A 74 -1.83 -5.04 5.71
N ILE A 75 -2.24 -6.26 5.98
CA ILE A 75 -3.12 -6.56 7.11
C ILE A 75 -2.37 -7.36 8.18
N ASP A 76 -2.72 -7.10 9.43
CA ASP A 76 -2.26 -7.89 10.56
C ASP A 76 -3.26 -9.00 10.87
N SER A 77 -2.90 -10.23 10.53
CA SER A 77 -3.77 -11.39 10.75
C SER A 77 -3.74 -11.93 12.19
N THR A 78 -2.91 -11.37 13.07
CA THR A 78 -2.78 -11.85 14.47
C THR A 78 -4.08 -11.75 15.25
N LYS A 79 -4.91 -10.74 14.97
CA LYS A 79 -6.19 -10.53 15.67
C LYS A 79 -7.30 -11.49 15.23
N TYR A 80 -7.14 -12.20 14.10
CA TYR A 80 -8.20 -13.02 13.49
C TYR A 80 -7.82 -14.48 13.33
N PHE A 81 -6.55 -14.84 13.46
CA PHE A 81 -6.04 -16.20 13.31
C PHE A 81 -4.89 -16.44 14.28
N PHE A 82 -4.74 -17.64 14.81
CA PHE A 82 -3.67 -18.05 15.74
C PHE A 82 -2.23 -17.94 15.20
N PHE A 83 -2.01 -17.36 14.04
CA PHE A 83 -0.71 -17.20 13.40
C PHE A 83 -0.36 -15.73 13.25
N ASN A 84 0.75 -15.32 13.83
CA ASN A 84 1.35 -13.98 13.73
C ASN A 84 1.89 -13.71 12.31
N LYS A 85 1.01 -13.48 11.33
CA LYS A 85 1.43 -13.21 9.96
C LYS A 85 0.90 -11.85 9.49
N LYS A 86 1.83 -11.01 8.99
CA LYS A 86 1.47 -9.83 8.19
C LYS A 86 1.25 -10.29 6.76
N ILE A 87 0.09 -9.99 6.20
CA ILE A 87 -0.25 -10.37 4.82
C ILE A 87 -0.24 -9.12 3.96
N TRP A 88 0.60 -9.13 2.92
CA TRP A 88 0.75 -8.04 1.99
C TRP A 88 -0.10 -8.27 0.74
N LEU A 89 -0.69 -7.22 0.21
CA LEU A 89 -1.21 -7.25 -1.15
C LEU A 89 -0.05 -7.13 -2.15
N ARG A 90 0.74 -8.20 -2.24
CA ARG A 90 1.91 -8.28 -3.10
C ARG A 90 2.00 -9.69 -3.72
N PRO A 91 1.99 -9.81 -5.07
CA PRO A 91 1.88 -11.09 -5.76
C PRO A 91 2.92 -12.14 -5.34
N LYS A 92 4.14 -11.73 -5.03
CA LYS A 92 5.20 -12.67 -4.63
C LYS A 92 5.06 -13.17 -3.18
N PHE A 93 4.39 -12.40 -2.32
CA PHE A 93 4.29 -12.71 -0.88
C PHE A 93 2.92 -13.20 -0.45
N SER A 94 1.96 -13.24 -1.37
CA SER A 94 0.59 -13.66 -1.07
C SER A 94 0.07 -14.64 -2.12
N ASN A 95 -0.70 -15.60 -1.68
CA ASN A 95 -1.49 -16.46 -2.55
C ASN A 95 -2.92 -15.89 -2.73
N ILE A 96 -3.70 -16.46 -3.65
CA ILE A 96 -5.04 -15.96 -3.98
C ILE A 96 -6.02 -16.01 -2.80
N ASN A 97 -5.88 -16.96 -1.88
CA ASN A 97 -6.72 -17.02 -0.69
C ASN A 97 -6.37 -15.92 0.31
N GLU A 98 -5.10 -15.54 0.38
CA GLU A 98 -4.65 -14.40 1.17
C GLU A 98 -5.13 -13.08 0.58
N VAL A 99 -5.14 -12.93 -0.76
CA VAL A 99 -5.75 -11.78 -1.42
C VAL A 99 -7.24 -11.66 -1.10
N LYS A 100 -7.99 -12.78 -1.15
CA LYS A 100 -9.41 -12.80 -0.73
C LYS A 100 -9.58 -12.37 0.73
N LYS A 101 -8.70 -12.84 1.63
CA LYS A 101 -8.73 -12.44 3.04
C LYS A 101 -8.49 -10.94 3.21
N ILE A 102 -7.53 -10.36 2.47
CA ILE A 102 -7.28 -8.92 2.48
C ILE A 102 -8.54 -8.16 2.05
N ILE A 103 -9.15 -8.53 0.91
CA ILE A 103 -10.35 -7.86 0.39
C ILE A 103 -11.48 -7.90 1.42
N ASN A 104 -11.77 -9.07 1.99
CA ASN A 104 -12.83 -9.25 2.98
C ASN A 104 -12.55 -8.45 4.26
N TYR A 105 -11.31 -8.48 4.74
CA TYR A 105 -10.89 -7.72 5.92
C TYR A 105 -11.10 -6.21 5.72
N VAL A 106 -10.61 -5.67 4.61
CA VAL A 106 -10.66 -4.24 4.34
C VAL A 106 -12.11 -3.79 4.14
N LYS A 107 -12.91 -4.53 3.36
CA LYS A 107 -14.35 -4.25 3.18
C LYS A 107 -15.11 -4.28 4.50
N SER A 108 -14.82 -5.24 5.37
CA SER A 108 -15.50 -5.34 6.68
C SER A 108 -15.07 -4.24 7.64
N LYS A 109 -13.77 -4.00 7.76
CA LYS A 109 -13.22 -3.04 8.72
C LYS A 109 -13.59 -1.59 8.40
N TYR A 110 -13.64 -1.26 7.11
CA TYR A 110 -13.85 0.09 6.61
C TYR A 110 -15.20 0.28 5.90
N SER A 111 -16.19 -0.55 6.25
CA SER A 111 -17.53 -0.52 5.64
C SER A 111 -18.26 0.83 5.74
N ASN A 112 -17.88 1.67 6.71
CA ASN A 112 -18.46 3.00 6.92
C ASN A 112 -17.65 4.12 6.25
N ASN A 113 -16.56 3.80 5.56
CA ASN A 113 -15.78 4.80 4.84
C ASN A 113 -16.44 5.14 3.50
N ASP A 114 -16.36 6.41 3.08
CA ASP A 114 -16.87 6.86 1.79
C ASP A 114 -16.20 6.15 0.61
N TYR A 115 -14.93 5.78 0.78
CA TYR A 115 -14.16 4.97 -0.16
C TYR A 115 -13.14 4.10 0.57
N ILE A 116 -12.72 3.03 -0.10
CA ILE A 116 -11.71 2.09 0.38
C ILE A 116 -10.66 1.90 -0.70
N VAL A 117 -9.39 1.91 -0.33
CA VAL A 117 -8.27 1.70 -1.26
C VAL A 117 -7.53 0.40 -0.96
N LEU A 118 -7.29 -0.38 -2.00
CA LEU A 118 -6.41 -1.52 -2.01
C LEU A 118 -5.17 -1.20 -2.86
N ASN A 119 -4.06 -0.89 -2.21
CA ASN A 119 -2.81 -0.52 -2.87
C ASN A 119 -1.90 -1.74 -3.00
N MET A 120 -1.88 -2.34 -4.20
CA MET A 120 -1.02 -3.46 -4.54
C MET A 120 0.35 -2.98 -5.02
N MET A 121 1.40 -3.69 -4.64
CA MET A 121 2.76 -3.36 -5.07
C MET A 121 3.49 -4.56 -5.66
N PHE A 122 4.17 -4.32 -6.76
CA PHE A 122 5.22 -5.19 -7.32
C PHE A 122 6.22 -4.35 -8.13
N HIS A 123 7.34 -4.93 -8.50
CA HIS A 123 8.32 -4.26 -9.34
C HIS A 123 8.23 -4.78 -10.79
N SER A 124 8.35 -3.88 -11.76
CA SER A 124 8.35 -4.25 -13.19
C SER A 124 9.44 -5.28 -13.55
N GLN A 125 10.58 -5.21 -12.88
CA GLN A 125 11.66 -6.19 -13.05
C GLN A 125 11.28 -7.61 -12.60
N GLU A 126 10.22 -7.79 -11.82
CA GLU A 126 9.68 -9.11 -11.47
C GLU A 126 8.99 -9.80 -12.67
N LEU A 127 8.74 -9.06 -13.76
CA LEU A 127 8.20 -9.55 -15.03
C LEU A 127 9.27 -9.82 -16.09
N ILE A 128 10.54 -9.81 -15.70
CA ILE A 128 11.67 -10.10 -16.59
C ILE A 128 12.48 -11.25 -15.99
N PRO A 129 12.77 -12.32 -16.74
CA PRO A 129 13.54 -13.44 -16.22
C PRO A 129 14.90 -12.99 -15.69
N ASN A 130 15.26 -13.45 -14.51
CA ASN A 130 16.53 -13.17 -13.84
C ASN A 130 16.84 -11.70 -13.54
N ALA A 131 15.90 -10.77 -13.73
CA ALA A 131 16.06 -9.36 -13.39
C ALA A 131 15.70 -9.03 -11.93
N SER A 132 15.13 -9.99 -11.21
CA SER A 132 14.77 -9.87 -9.79
C SER A 132 15.20 -11.11 -8.99
N PRO A 133 15.34 -11.03 -7.67
CA PRO A 133 15.58 -12.22 -6.86
C PRO A 133 14.38 -13.20 -6.84
N TYR A 134 13.22 -12.79 -7.35
CA TYR A 134 11.95 -13.50 -7.21
C TYR A 134 11.55 -14.29 -8.45
N THR A 135 12.04 -13.91 -9.63
CA THR A 135 11.73 -14.56 -10.92
C THR A 135 13.05 -14.87 -11.64
N LYS A 136 13.44 -16.13 -11.63
CA LYS A 136 14.74 -16.59 -12.16
C LYS A 136 14.63 -17.14 -13.59
N SER A 137 13.46 -17.62 -13.97
CA SER A 137 13.21 -18.24 -15.25
C SER A 137 11.98 -17.63 -15.95
N GLN A 138 11.81 -17.92 -17.24
CA GLN A 138 10.58 -17.55 -17.96
C GLN A 138 9.35 -18.21 -17.32
N SER A 139 9.45 -19.45 -16.87
CA SER A 139 8.36 -20.13 -16.17
C SER A 139 7.94 -19.43 -14.87
N ASP A 140 8.89 -18.82 -14.14
CA ASP A 140 8.54 -18.01 -12.96
C ASP A 140 7.76 -16.76 -13.35
N VAL A 141 8.16 -16.10 -14.45
CA VAL A 141 7.46 -14.92 -14.99
C VAL A 141 6.07 -15.31 -15.47
N ASP A 142 5.92 -16.39 -16.20
CA ASP A 142 4.62 -16.87 -16.68
C ASP A 142 3.68 -17.18 -15.50
N SER A 143 4.19 -17.86 -14.48
CA SER A 143 3.45 -18.12 -13.23
C SER A 143 3.02 -16.84 -12.53
N TYR A 144 3.89 -15.83 -12.54
CA TYR A 144 3.61 -14.52 -11.95
C TYR A 144 2.49 -13.79 -12.71
N ILE A 145 2.55 -13.79 -14.05
CA ILE A 145 1.52 -13.18 -14.90
C ILE A 145 0.17 -13.89 -14.70
N ILE A 146 0.16 -15.22 -14.64
CA ILE A 146 -1.04 -16.01 -14.34
C ILE A 146 -1.62 -15.63 -12.97
N PHE A 147 -0.76 -15.39 -11.99
CA PHE A 147 -1.21 -14.94 -10.67
C PHE A 147 -1.82 -13.53 -10.70
N LEU A 148 -1.19 -12.58 -11.41
CA LEU A 148 -1.74 -11.23 -11.60
C LEU A 148 -3.12 -11.27 -12.27
N ASP A 149 -3.28 -12.08 -13.32
CA ASP A 149 -4.57 -12.27 -14.00
C ASP A 149 -5.66 -12.77 -13.02
N LYS A 150 -5.32 -13.73 -12.15
CA LYS A 150 -6.25 -14.20 -11.11
C LYS A 150 -6.62 -13.10 -10.11
N VAL A 151 -5.67 -12.27 -9.71
CA VAL A 151 -5.93 -11.14 -8.80
C VAL A 151 -6.83 -10.11 -9.47
N PHE A 152 -6.57 -9.74 -10.73
CA PHE A 152 -7.39 -8.77 -11.45
C PHE A 152 -8.80 -9.28 -11.72
N LYS A 153 -8.96 -10.56 -12.12
CA LYS A 153 -10.29 -11.19 -12.24
C LYS A 153 -11.05 -11.23 -10.91
N LEU A 154 -10.35 -11.47 -9.81
CA LEU A 154 -10.95 -11.40 -8.49
C LEU A 154 -11.40 -9.98 -8.16
N ALA A 155 -10.57 -8.96 -8.43
CA ALA A 155 -10.91 -7.57 -8.21
C ALA A 155 -12.16 -7.16 -9.02
N GLN A 156 -12.24 -7.55 -10.29
CA GLN A 156 -13.42 -7.32 -11.14
C GLN A 156 -14.67 -7.99 -10.57
N LYS A 157 -14.57 -9.26 -10.14
CA LYS A 157 -15.67 -10.00 -9.51
C LYS A 157 -16.17 -9.33 -8.22
N GLU A 158 -15.28 -8.69 -7.49
CA GLU A 158 -15.56 -7.97 -6.25
C GLU A 158 -16.00 -6.52 -6.48
N ASN A 159 -16.22 -6.11 -7.75
CA ASN A 159 -16.56 -4.75 -8.18
C ASN A 159 -15.56 -3.68 -7.70
N ILE A 160 -14.27 -4.04 -7.66
CA ILE A 160 -13.18 -3.12 -7.34
C ILE A 160 -12.77 -2.39 -8.60
N GLN A 161 -12.83 -1.06 -8.58
CA GLN A 161 -12.37 -0.21 -9.67
C GLN A 161 -10.85 -0.03 -9.62
N PHE A 162 -10.22 0.00 -10.78
CA PHE A 162 -8.80 0.33 -10.90
C PHE A 162 -8.64 1.83 -11.02
N ALA A 163 -7.67 2.38 -10.30
CA ALA A 163 -7.37 3.80 -10.29
C ALA A 163 -5.87 4.04 -10.17
N THR A 164 -5.41 5.15 -10.70
CA THR A 164 -4.07 5.68 -10.43
C THR A 164 -4.02 6.31 -9.05
N LEU A 165 -2.82 6.45 -8.49
CA LEU A 165 -2.65 7.13 -7.19
C LEU A 165 -3.06 8.61 -7.25
N GLU A 166 -2.99 9.25 -8.42
CA GLU A 166 -3.44 10.62 -8.64
C GLU A 166 -4.98 10.73 -8.61
N GLU A 167 -5.69 9.78 -9.22
CA GLU A 167 -7.15 9.68 -9.12
C GLU A 167 -7.59 9.48 -7.67
N ILE A 168 -6.87 8.67 -6.89
CA ILE A 168 -7.14 8.50 -5.46
C ILE A 168 -6.97 9.82 -4.69
N HIS A 169 -5.94 10.63 -5.02
CA HIS A 169 -5.80 11.96 -4.43
C HIS A 169 -7.00 12.86 -4.75
N ASN A 170 -7.49 12.85 -5.98
CA ASN A 170 -8.65 13.65 -6.37
C ASN A 170 -9.91 13.23 -5.62
N ILE A 171 -10.15 11.92 -5.48
CA ILE A 171 -11.26 11.37 -4.69
C ILE A 171 -11.13 11.82 -3.23
N ALA A 172 -9.98 11.59 -2.59
CA ALA A 172 -9.75 11.96 -1.20
C ALA A 172 -9.96 13.46 -0.94
N SER A 173 -9.52 14.32 -1.86
CA SER A 173 -9.68 15.77 -1.77
C SER A 173 -11.14 16.23 -1.82
N GLN A 174 -11.99 15.54 -2.57
CA GLN A 174 -13.44 15.85 -2.61
C GLN A 174 -14.09 15.59 -1.26
N PHE A 175 -13.78 14.46 -0.62
CA PHE A 175 -14.35 14.12 0.70
C PHE A 175 -13.81 15.02 1.82
N LEU A 176 -12.55 15.47 1.74
CA LEU A 176 -11.99 16.42 2.71
C LEU A 176 -12.74 17.78 2.66
N ASN A 177 -13.11 18.23 1.47
CA ASN A 177 -13.81 19.52 1.28
C ASN A 177 -15.29 19.46 1.68
N ASN A 178 -15.94 18.30 1.54
CA ASN A 178 -17.34 18.10 1.89
C ASN A 178 -17.58 17.98 3.43
N ASN A 179 -16.53 17.72 4.19
CA ASN A 179 -16.59 17.56 5.64
C ASN A 179 -16.10 18.80 6.41
N LYS A 180 -15.85 19.93 5.72
CA LYS A 180 -15.58 21.26 6.26
C LYS A 180 -16.79 22.16 6.15
#